data_90322ec043fdf53b9d12089e8b099b97
#
_entry.id   90322ec043fdf53b9d12089e8b099b97
#
_cell.length_a   1.000
_cell.length_b   1.000
_cell.length_c   1.000
_cell.angle_alpha   90.00
_cell.angle_beta   90.00
_cell.angle_gamma   90.00
#
_symmetry.space_group_name_H-M   'P 1'
#
loop_
_entity.id
_entity.type
_entity.pdbx_description
1 polymer ?
#
loop_
_entity_poly.entity_id
_entity_poly.type
_entity_poly.pdbx_seq_one_letter_code
_entity_poly.pdbx_strand_id
1 'polypeptide(L)'
;MSNLVDISTLKAAIKQSESVDGTLYTNESYQSYVAAVEAGKQLLDAGTKEQVAQALKLIEEKYNGLTTSDKATLEQMIQAAKALKAESYTEDSYKELMDIVAEAEKSADDKYIDKIQEAMKKLVNVEALKDKIQAAEKVDKELYTEDSYQRLEDALKKAKKLLKSGSAKEVKAATEELENARRALVQKTTVDVGGNQNNAGQNTDQKGQAVQTGDEGNLLPIVLVMVACIAIITVVIIRRKRK
;
A
#
# COMPACT_ATOMS: atom_id res chain seq x y z
N MET A 1 54.70 8.58 24.61
CA MET A 1 53.88 8.76 23.41
C MET A 1 52.42 8.70 23.86
N SER A 2 51.70 9.81 23.83
CA SER A 2 50.29 9.84 24.21
C SER A 2 49.50 9.07 23.11
N ASN A 3 48.91 7.92 23.47
CA ASN A 3 47.97 7.23 22.63
C ASN A 3 46.75 8.13 22.46
N LEU A 4 46.75 8.94 21.40
CA LEU A 4 45.57 9.71 21.01
C LEU A 4 44.41 8.75 20.68
N VAL A 5 43.33 8.84 21.45
CA VAL A 5 42.11 8.06 21.20
C VAL A 5 41.32 8.76 20.09
N ASP A 6 40.98 8.04 19.04
CA ASP A 6 40.10 8.59 17.99
C ASP A 6 38.65 8.63 18.51
N ILE A 7 38.16 9.87 18.68
CA ILE A 7 36.78 10.17 19.13
C ILE A 7 35.89 10.69 18.01
N SER A 8 36.34 10.64 16.76
CA SER A 8 35.60 11.19 15.61
C SER A 8 34.25 10.53 15.45
N THR A 9 34.20 9.21 15.57
CA THR A 9 32.94 8.42 15.45
C THR A 9 31.99 8.73 16.61
N LEU A 10 32.52 8.88 17.83
CA LEU A 10 31.69 9.26 18.99
C LEU A 10 31.10 10.67 18.84
N LYS A 11 31.91 11.64 18.38
CA LYS A 11 31.41 12.99 18.05
C LYS A 11 30.30 12.95 16.98
N ALA A 12 30.45 12.13 15.94
CA ALA A 12 29.45 11.97 14.90
C ALA A 12 28.13 11.39 15.46
N ALA A 13 28.20 10.34 16.29
CA ALA A 13 27.03 9.75 16.93
C ALA A 13 26.30 10.74 17.86
N ILE A 14 27.04 11.51 18.64
CA ILE A 14 26.51 12.57 19.52
C ILE A 14 25.82 13.64 18.66
N LYS A 15 26.45 14.11 17.58
CA LYS A 15 25.84 15.09 16.67
C LYS A 15 24.55 14.55 16.03
N GLN A 16 24.54 13.29 15.65
CA GLN A 16 23.32 12.65 15.10
C GLN A 16 22.19 12.64 16.12
N SER A 17 22.50 12.48 17.42
CA SER A 17 21.48 12.48 18.48
C SER A 17 20.70 13.79 18.58
N GLU A 18 21.29 14.91 18.17
CA GLU A 18 20.64 16.22 18.19
C GLU A 18 19.47 16.31 17.17
N SER A 19 19.45 15.44 16.16
CA SER A 19 18.38 15.36 15.17
C SER A 19 17.24 14.42 15.58
N VAL A 20 17.34 13.72 16.71
CA VAL A 20 16.31 12.79 17.17
C VAL A 20 15.21 13.54 17.92
N ASP A 21 14.02 13.57 17.34
CA ASP A 21 12.84 14.17 17.97
C ASP A 21 12.27 13.25 19.05
N GLY A 22 12.52 13.57 20.31
CA GLY A 22 12.07 12.78 21.45
C GLY A 22 10.56 12.68 21.61
N THR A 23 9.78 13.58 20.99
CA THR A 23 8.31 13.55 21.05
C THR A 23 7.70 12.35 20.31
N LEU A 24 8.47 11.76 19.40
CA LEU A 24 8.05 10.60 18.62
C LEU A 24 8.17 9.28 19.38
N TYR A 25 8.83 9.28 20.54
CA TYR A 25 9.15 8.05 21.28
C TYR A 25 8.54 8.04 22.67
N THR A 26 8.46 6.84 23.26
CA THR A 26 8.06 6.74 24.67
C THR A 26 9.12 7.39 25.57
N ASN A 27 8.67 8.07 26.63
CA ASN A 27 9.59 8.75 27.54
C ASN A 27 10.68 7.81 28.07
N GLU A 28 10.36 6.57 28.43
CA GLU A 28 11.31 5.58 28.94
C GLU A 28 12.42 5.26 27.93
N SER A 29 12.06 4.95 26.66
CA SER A 29 13.06 4.61 25.64
C SER A 29 13.90 5.81 25.25
N TYR A 30 13.30 7.00 25.15
CA TYR A 30 14.02 8.22 24.82
C TYR A 30 14.97 8.67 25.92
N GLN A 31 14.55 8.67 27.20
CA GLN A 31 15.43 9.01 28.31
C GLN A 31 16.59 8.03 28.45
N SER A 32 16.38 6.75 28.18
CA SER A 32 17.45 5.74 28.15
C SER A 32 18.48 6.03 27.05
N TYR A 33 18.01 6.48 25.87
CA TYR A 33 18.88 6.91 24.78
C TYR A 33 19.66 8.18 25.12
N VAL A 34 18.98 9.21 25.64
CA VAL A 34 19.61 10.47 26.08
C VAL A 34 20.70 10.22 27.12
N ALA A 35 20.43 9.36 28.10
CA ALA A 35 21.43 9.01 29.13
C ALA A 35 22.68 8.36 28.50
N ALA A 36 22.54 7.50 27.51
CA ALA A 36 23.66 6.90 26.80
C ALA A 36 24.49 7.97 26.03
N VAL A 37 23.81 8.93 25.40
CA VAL A 37 24.45 10.05 24.69
C VAL A 37 25.22 10.96 25.67
N GLU A 38 24.62 11.31 26.81
CA GLU A 38 25.27 12.14 27.83
C GLU A 38 26.49 11.43 28.42
N ALA A 39 26.42 10.12 28.68
CA ALA A 39 27.59 9.35 29.10
C ALA A 39 28.69 9.36 28.02
N GLY A 40 28.35 9.31 26.75
CA GLY A 40 29.32 9.44 25.66
C GLY A 40 29.98 10.83 25.59
N LYS A 41 29.21 11.91 25.83
CA LYS A 41 29.75 13.27 25.87
C LYS A 41 30.85 13.44 26.92
N GLN A 42 30.72 12.81 28.08
CA GLN A 42 31.72 12.87 29.16
C GLN A 42 33.06 12.23 28.78
N LEU A 43 33.09 11.36 27.77
CA LEU A 43 34.30 10.68 27.31
C LEU A 43 35.07 11.43 26.22
N LEU A 44 34.54 12.56 25.72
CA LEU A 44 35.18 13.32 24.65
C LEU A 44 36.56 13.91 25.04
N ASP A 45 36.75 14.23 26.31
CA ASP A 45 37.96 14.88 26.78
C ASP A 45 38.99 13.91 27.40
N ALA A 46 38.52 12.83 28.02
CA ALA A 46 39.37 11.96 28.84
C ALA A 46 39.02 10.45 28.73
N GLY A 47 38.26 10.01 27.73
CA GLY A 47 37.87 8.60 27.56
C GLY A 47 39.02 7.74 27.02
N THR A 48 39.16 6.49 27.55
CA THR A 48 40.03 5.48 26.94
C THR A 48 39.40 4.92 25.66
N LYS A 49 40.20 4.26 24.83
CA LYS A 49 39.71 3.63 23.59
C LYS A 49 38.59 2.64 23.86
N GLU A 50 38.71 1.85 24.91
CA GLU A 50 37.70 0.86 25.33
C GLU A 50 36.41 1.53 25.80
N GLN A 51 36.52 2.62 26.57
CA GLN A 51 35.35 3.39 27.02
C GLN A 51 34.62 4.06 25.87
N VAL A 52 35.34 4.64 24.90
CA VAL A 52 34.76 5.23 23.69
C VAL A 52 34.03 4.17 22.86
N ALA A 53 34.61 2.97 22.66
CA ALA A 53 33.98 1.88 21.94
C ALA A 53 32.71 1.35 22.64
N GLN A 54 32.74 1.25 23.97
CA GLN A 54 31.59 0.87 24.77
C GLN A 54 30.46 1.89 24.71
N ALA A 55 30.80 3.19 24.78
CA ALA A 55 29.81 4.27 24.67
C ALA A 55 29.14 4.28 23.30
N LEU A 56 29.91 4.10 22.21
CA LEU A 56 29.36 3.98 20.86
C LEU A 56 28.36 2.83 20.75
N LYS A 57 28.76 1.66 21.23
CA LYS A 57 27.88 0.50 21.24
C LYS A 57 26.59 0.72 22.03
N LEU A 58 26.71 1.37 23.19
CA LEU A 58 25.55 1.67 24.03
C LEU A 58 24.63 2.70 23.37
N ILE A 59 25.14 3.75 22.75
CA ILE A 59 24.35 4.73 22.00
C ILE A 59 23.59 4.05 20.87
N GLU A 60 24.27 3.20 20.10
CA GLU A 60 23.65 2.44 19.00
C GLU A 60 22.56 1.49 19.51
N GLU A 61 22.83 0.74 20.60
CA GLU A 61 21.85 -0.15 21.21
C GLU A 61 20.59 0.61 21.67
N LYS A 62 20.78 1.76 22.35
CA LYS A 62 19.64 2.56 22.82
C LYS A 62 18.91 3.27 21.69
N TYR A 63 19.61 3.71 20.64
CA TYR A 63 18.99 4.23 19.43
C TYR A 63 18.10 3.18 18.75
N ASN A 64 18.62 1.97 18.56
CA ASN A 64 17.86 0.85 17.98
C ASN A 64 16.73 0.37 18.89
N GLY A 65 16.81 0.64 20.19
CA GLY A 65 15.79 0.36 21.20
C GLY A 65 14.72 1.46 21.36
N LEU A 66 14.79 2.55 20.60
CA LEU A 66 13.77 3.60 20.64
C LEU A 66 12.42 3.05 20.23
N THR A 67 11.39 3.41 20.99
CA THR A 67 10.05 2.88 20.79
C THR A 67 9.07 4.03 20.59
N THR A 68 8.38 4.05 19.45
CA THR A 68 7.38 5.08 19.13
C THR A 68 6.29 5.17 20.19
N SER A 69 5.84 6.38 20.50
CA SER A 69 4.70 6.64 21.37
C SER A 69 3.39 6.28 20.63
N ASP A 70 2.33 5.96 21.39
CA ASP A 70 1.01 5.70 20.81
C ASP A 70 0.49 6.93 20.04
N LYS A 71 0.81 8.14 20.54
CA LYS A 71 0.50 9.39 19.84
C LYS A 71 1.20 9.48 18.47
N ALA A 72 2.52 9.24 18.43
CA ALA A 72 3.27 9.26 17.17
C ALA A 72 2.80 8.15 16.22
N THR A 73 2.47 6.97 16.73
CA THR A 73 1.89 5.88 15.96
C THR A 73 0.55 6.29 15.33
N LEU A 74 -0.33 6.92 16.10
CA LEU A 74 -1.61 7.41 15.61
C LEU A 74 -1.43 8.46 14.51
N GLU A 75 -0.56 9.44 14.72
CA GLU A 75 -0.26 10.47 13.73
C GLU A 75 0.27 9.88 12.41
N GLN A 76 1.19 8.90 12.49
CA GLN A 76 1.71 8.20 11.30
C GLN A 76 0.61 7.44 10.56
N MET A 77 -0.29 6.77 11.28
CA MET A 77 -1.41 6.04 10.65
C MET A 77 -2.42 6.97 9.99
N ILE A 78 -2.72 8.13 10.61
CA ILE A 78 -3.55 9.17 10.02
C ILE A 78 -2.94 9.67 8.71
N GLN A 79 -1.65 9.98 8.70
CA GLN A 79 -0.95 10.44 7.49
C GLN A 79 -0.92 9.36 6.41
N ALA A 80 -0.66 8.10 6.77
CA ALA A 80 -0.68 6.98 5.84
C ALA A 80 -2.08 6.79 5.20
N ALA A 81 -3.15 6.88 6.00
CA ALA A 81 -4.52 6.79 5.49
C ALA A 81 -4.85 7.95 4.54
N LYS A 82 -4.45 9.18 4.87
CA LYS A 82 -4.66 10.36 4.01
C LYS A 82 -3.86 10.35 2.72
N ALA A 83 -2.74 9.63 2.68
CA ALA A 83 -1.93 9.49 1.47
C ALA A 83 -2.53 8.49 0.46
N LEU A 84 -3.54 7.71 0.85
CA LEU A 84 -4.23 6.79 -0.05
C LEU A 84 -5.05 7.55 -1.10
N LYS A 85 -5.03 7.06 -2.33
CA LYS A 85 -5.81 7.62 -3.42
C LYS A 85 -7.25 7.11 -3.35
N ALA A 86 -8.20 8.00 -3.11
CA ALA A 86 -9.62 7.67 -2.99
C ALA A 86 -10.14 6.86 -4.18
N GLU A 87 -9.68 7.22 -5.39
CA GLU A 87 -10.08 6.58 -6.63
C GLU A 87 -9.63 5.13 -6.77
N SER A 88 -8.68 4.66 -5.98
CA SER A 88 -8.20 3.28 -6.01
C SER A 88 -9.11 2.30 -5.25
N TYR A 89 -10.08 2.80 -4.50
CA TYR A 89 -10.94 1.99 -3.62
C TYR A 89 -12.43 2.22 -3.90
N THR A 90 -13.30 1.33 -3.39
CA THR A 90 -14.74 1.60 -3.40
C THR A 90 -15.05 2.82 -2.54
N GLU A 91 -16.04 3.62 -2.98
CA GLU A 91 -16.42 4.86 -2.29
C GLU A 91 -16.75 4.61 -0.81
N ASP A 92 -17.53 3.56 -0.53
CA ASP A 92 -17.98 3.27 0.83
C ASP A 92 -16.83 2.81 1.75
N SER A 93 -15.91 1.94 1.26
CA SER A 93 -14.78 1.48 2.07
C SER A 93 -13.78 2.60 2.37
N TYR A 94 -13.52 3.47 1.39
CA TYR A 94 -12.67 4.62 1.59
C TYR A 94 -13.31 5.66 2.51
N LYS A 95 -14.60 5.90 2.36
CA LYS A 95 -15.34 6.82 3.23
C LYS A 95 -15.33 6.35 4.69
N GLU A 96 -15.57 5.04 4.94
CA GLU A 96 -15.51 4.47 6.30
C GLU A 96 -14.15 4.73 6.96
N LEU A 97 -13.05 4.53 6.21
CA LEU A 97 -11.70 4.84 6.70
C LEU A 97 -11.55 6.33 7.03
N MET A 98 -11.97 7.20 6.13
CA MET A 98 -11.79 8.65 6.32
C MET A 98 -12.67 9.23 7.44
N ASP A 99 -13.84 8.66 7.67
CA ASP A 99 -14.70 9.03 8.82
C ASP A 99 -14.00 8.69 10.15
N ILE A 100 -13.37 7.49 10.24
CA ILE A 100 -12.58 7.08 11.41
C ILE A 100 -11.35 7.99 11.60
N VAL A 101 -10.66 8.33 10.52
CA VAL A 101 -9.51 9.26 10.54
C VAL A 101 -9.93 10.63 11.06
N ALA A 102 -11.07 11.15 10.61
CA ALA A 102 -11.57 12.46 11.04
C ALA A 102 -11.94 12.47 12.55
N GLU A 103 -12.45 11.35 13.08
CA GLU A 103 -12.69 11.20 14.52
C GLU A 103 -11.38 11.11 15.31
N ALA A 104 -10.41 10.36 14.79
CA ALA A 104 -9.09 10.22 15.39
C ALA A 104 -8.35 11.56 15.52
N GLU A 105 -8.42 12.41 14.50
CA GLU A 105 -7.83 13.76 14.53
C GLU A 105 -8.45 14.67 15.59
N LYS A 106 -9.74 14.51 15.84
CA LYS A 106 -10.46 15.34 16.86
C LYS A 106 -10.13 14.90 18.27
N SER A 107 -10.03 13.58 18.52
CA SER A 107 -9.90 13.06 19.88
C SER A 107 -8.47 12.79 20.31
N ALA A 108 -7.55 12.55 19.36
CA ALA A 108 -6.15 12.15 19.57
C ALA A 108 -6.00 10.96 20.54
N ASP A 109 -7.01 10.05 20.60
CA ASP A 109 -7.10 8.90 21.49
C ASP A 109 -6.52 7.66 20.78
N ASP A 110 -5.64 6.93 21.46
CA ASP A 110 -4.93 5.74 20.95
C ASP A 110 -5.85 4.58 20.52
N LYS A 111 -7.08 4.54 21.02
CA LYS A 111 -8.12 3.57 20.60
C LYS A 111 -8.39 3.61 19.09
N TYR A 112 -8.06 4.72 18.40
CA TYR A 112 -8.23 4.84 16.95
C TYR A 112 -7.13 4.14 16.17
N ILE A 113 -6.01 3.78 16.77
CA ILE A 113 -4.95 3.01 16.12
C ILE A 113 -5.52 1.70 15.55
N ASP A 114 -6.19 0.92 16.39
CA ASP A 114 -6.81 -0.34 15.97
C ASP A 114 -7.95 -0.13 14.96
N LYS A 115 -8.77 0.92 15.17
CA LYS A 115 -9.89 1.20 14.26
C LYS A 115 -9.42 1.58 12.86
N ILE A 116 -8.42 2.46 12.73
CA ILE A 116 -7.84 2.83 11.44
C ILE A 116 -7.23 1.59 10.78
N GLN A 117 -6.50 0.78 11.53
CA GLN A 117 -5.91 -0.46 11.04
C GLN A 117 -6.96 -1.42 10.48
N GLU A 118 -8.06 -1.65 11.19
CA GLU A 118 -9.14 -2.53 10.74
C GLU A 118 -9.85 -1.96 9.51
N ALA A 119 -10.07 -0.64 9.45
CA ALA A 119 -10.66 0.00 8.29
C ALA A 119 -9.73 -0.08 7.07
N MET A 120 -8.41 0.09 7.24
CA MET A 120 -7.44 -0.10 6.16
C MET A 120 -7.44 -1.53 5.60
N LYS A 121 -7.61 -2.55 6.45
CA LYS A 121 -7.73 -3.95 6.00
C LYS A 121 -9.02 -4.22 5.21
N LYS A 122 -10.07 -3.45 5.47
CA LYS A 122 -11.37 -3.56 4.79
C LYS A 122 -11.44 -2.78 3.47
N LEU A 123 -10.42 -2.00 3.14
CA LEU A 123 -10.38 -1.29 1.87
C LEU A 123 -10.50 -2.26 0.69
N VAL A 124 -11.39 -1.93 -0.25
CA VAL A 124 -11.62 -2.73 -1.45
C VAL A 124 -11.05 -2.02 -2.66
N ASN A 125 -9.93 -2.51 -3.18
CA ASN A 125 -9.28 -1.96 -4.37
C ASN A 125 -10.10 -2.25 -5.63
N VAL A 126 -10.27 -1.22 -6.48
CA VAL A 126 -11.09 -1.27 -7.70
C VAL A 126 -10.31 -0.90 -8.97
N GLU A 127 -8.99 -0.73 -8.91
CA GLU A 127 -8.18 -0.31 -10.07
C GLU A 127 -8.34 -1.28 -11.24
N ALA A 128 -8.15 -2.57 -11.01
CA ALA A 128 -8.31 -3.58 -12.06
C ALA A 128 -9.74 -3.59 -12.65
N LEU A 129 -10.77 -3.37 -11.82
CA LEU A 129 -12.15 -3.26 -12.29
C LEU A 129 -12.36 -2.03 -13.17
N LYS A 130 -11.79 -0.89 -12.77
CA LYS A 130 -11.84 0.37 -13.55
C LYS A 130 -11.19 0.23 -14.92
N ASP A 131 -10.05 -0.44 -14.99
CA ASP A 131 -9.37 -0.69 -16.27
C ASP A 131 -10.25 -1.54 -17.21
N LYS A 132 -10.93 -2.56 -16.67
CA LYS A 132 -11.86 -3.39 -17.46
C LYS A 132 -13.11 -2.62 -17.88
N ILE A 133 -13.64 -1.76 -17.00
CA ILE A 133 -14.74 -0.85 -17.33
C ILE A 133 -14.35 0.07 -18.49
N GLN A 134 -13.19 0.72 -18.39
CA GLN A 134 -12.69 1.62 -19.44
C GLN A 134 -12.46 0.89 -20.78
N ALA A 135 -11.96 -0.35 -20.73
CA ALA A 135 -11.78 -1.16 -21.93
C ALA A 135 -13.11 -1.58 -22.54
N ALA A 136 -14.13 -1.88 -21.73
CA ALA A 136 -15.47 -2.24 -22.19
C ALA A 136 -16.22 -1.04 -22.79
N GLU A 137 -16.07 0.15 -22.22
CA GLU A 137 -16.69 1.39 -22.72
C GLU A 137 -16.19 1.83 -24.10
N LYS A 138 -14.97 1.40 -24.49
CA LYS A 138 -14.39 1.69 -25.80
C LYS A 138 -14.88 0.76 -26.92
N VAL A 139 -15.68 -0.26 -26.58
CA VAL A 139 -16.19 -1.22 -27.56
C VAL A 139 -17.29 -0.58 -28.41
N ASP A 140 -17.10 -0.58 -29.74
CA ASP A 140 -18.09 -0.06 -30.66
C ASP A 140 -19.23 -1.07 -30.88
N LYS A 141 -20.42 -0.74 -30.42
CA LYS A 141 -21.64 -1.54 -30.53
C LYS A 141 -21.97 -1.96 -31.97
N GLU A 142 -21.71 -1.08 -32.94
CA GLU A 142 -22.08 -1.29 -34.32
C GLU A 142 -21.34 -2.48 -34.95
N LEU A 143 -20.20 -2.87 -34.40
CA LEU A 143 -19.36 -3.97 -34.92
C LEU A 143 -19.82 -5.37 -34.45
N TYR A 144 -20.70 -5.46 -33.44
CA TYR A 144 -21.02 -6.72 -32.77
C TYR A 144 -22.53 -7.03 -32.83
N THR A 145 -22.86 -8.30 -32.67
CA THR A 145 -24.26 -8.75 -32.59
C THR A 145 -24.92 -8.19 -31.33
N GLU A 146 -26.22 -7.87 -31.42
CA GLU A 146 -26.99 -7.28 -30.32
C GLU A 146 -26.89 -8.13 -29.05
N ASP A 147 -27.08 -9.46 -29.17
CA ASP A 147 -27.06 -10.38 -28.03
C ASP A 147 -25.68 -10.41 -27.30
N SER A 148 -24.60 -10.41 -28.07
CA SER A 148 -23.24 -10.42 -27.46
C SER A 148 -22.90 -9.08 -26.82
N TYR A 149 -23.31 -7.98 -27.43
CA TYR A 149 -23.12 -6.66 -26.89
C TYR A 149 -23.98 -6.39 -25.64
N GLN A 150 -25.22 -6.86 -25.62
CA GLN A 150 -26.12 -6.75 -24.46
C GLN A 150 -25.51 -7.40 -23.21
N ARG A 151 -24.88 -8.57 -23.36
CA ARG A 151 -24.16 -9.24 -22.24
C ARG A 151 -23.00 -8.39 -21.70
N LEU A 152 -22.25 -7.74 -22.58
CA LEU A 152 -21.20 -6.82 -22.19
C LEU A 152 -21.77 -5.61 -21.44
N GLU A 153 -22.88 -5.05 -21.93
CA GLU A 153 -23.54 -3.90 -21.30
C GLU A 153 -24.06 -4.22 -19.91
N ASP A 154 -24.68 -5.41 -19.74
CA ASP A 154 -25.16 -5.87 -18.44
C ASP A 154 -24.02 -6.09 -17.44
N ALA A 155 -22.91 -6.71 -17.87
CA ALA A 155 -21.72 -6.88 -17.06
C ALA A 155 -21.10 -5.51 -16.69
N LEU A 156 -21.06 -4.57 -17.63
CA LEU A 156 -20.56 -3.21 -17.41
C LEU A 156 -21.43 -2.46 -16.37
N LYS A 157 -22.75 -2.59 -16.46
CA LYS A 157 -23.68 -1.98 -15.50
C LYS A 157 -23.49 -2.51 -14.09
N LYS A 158 -23.28 -3.83 -13.93
CA LYS A 158 -22.96 -4.45 -12.64
C LYS A 158 -21.62 -3.94 -12.10
N ALA A 159 -20.57 -3.97 -12.94
CA ALA A 159 -19.22 -3.54 -12.58
C ALA A 159 -19.21 -2.10 -12.05
N LYS A 160 -19.89 -1.17 -12.73
CA LYS A 160 -19.99 0.24 -12.31
C LYS A 160 -20.63 0.41 -10.93
N LYS A 161 -21.66 -0.39 -10.60
CA LYS A 161 -22.30 -0.33 -9.28
C LYS A 161 -21.33 -0.71 -8.14
N LEU A 162 -20.44 -1.66 -8.40
CA LEU A 162 -19.50 -2.15 -7.39
C LEU A 162 -18.36 -1.16 -7.08
N LEU A 163 -18.16 -0.14 -7.91
CA LEU A 163 -17.23 0.96 -7.58
C LEU A 163 -17.66 1.73 -6.34
N LYS A 164 -18.96 1.73 -6.04
CA LYS A 164 -19.49 2.39 -4.84
C LYS A 164 -19.34 1.50 -3.59
N SER A 165 -19.89 0.27 -3.64
CA SER A 165 -20.13 -0.55 -2.43
C SER A 165 -19.89 -2.04 -2.65
N GLY A 166 -18.97 -2.44 -3.51
CA GLY A 166 -18.62 -3.85 -3.73
C GLY A 166 -17.69 -4.41 -2.66
N SER A 167 -17.90 -5.68 -2.29
CA SER A 167 -16.90 -6.44 -1.53
C SER A 167 -15.73 -6.86 -2.44
N ALA A 168 -14.57 -7.18 -1.86
CA ALA A 168 -13.41 -7.64 -2.63
C ALA A 168 -13.71 -8.87 -3.51
N LYS A 169 -14.56 -9.78 -3.02
CA LYS A 169 -15.02 -10.96 -3.79
C LYS A 169 -15.90 -10.57 -4.97
N GLU A 170 -16.84 -9.65 -4.77
CA GLU A 170 -17.74 -9.18 -5.83
C GLU A 170 -16.99 -8.38 -6.89
N VAL A 171 -16.07 -7.51 -6.48
CA VAL A 171 -15.20 -6.74 -7.37
C VAL A 171 -14.36 -7.66 -8.24
N LYS A 172 -13.74 -8.71 -7.65
CA LYS A 172 -13.00 -9.70 -8.41
C LYS A 172 -13.88 -10.45 -9.40
N ALA A 173 -15.04 -10.94 -8.97
CA ALA A 173 -15.97 -11.67 -9.84
C ALA A 173 -16.46 -10.79 -11.00
N ALA A 174 -16.80 -9.52 -10.75
CA ALA A 174 -17.23 -8.60 -11.80
C ALA A 174 -16.10 -8.25 -12.78
N THR A 175 -14.85 -8.19 -12.31
CA THR A 175 -13.68 -7.98 -13.16
C THR A 175 -13.53 -9.13 -14.17
N GLU A 176 -13.70 -10.37 -13.69
CA GLU A 176 -13.65 -11.58 -14.52
C GLU A 176 -14.86 -11.67 -15.46
N GLU A 177 -16.09 -11.39 -14.96
CA GLU A 177 -17.32 -11.40 -15.74
C GLU A 177 -17.24 -10.40 -16.91
N LEU A 178 -16.78 -9.18 -16.65
CA LEU A 178 -16.63 -8.13 -17.64
C LEU A 178 -15.59 -8.48 -18.72
N GLU A 179 -14.47 -9.06 -18.33
CA GLU A 179 -13.45 -9.53 -19.28
C GLU A 179 -13.98 -10.68 -20.13
N ASN A 180 -14.69 -11.64 -19.54
CA ASN A 180 -15.29 -12.75 -20.26
C ASN A 180 -16.37 -12.27 -21.25
N ALA A 181 -17.24 -11.34 -20.85
CA ALA A 181 -18.24 -10.75 -21.73
C ALA A 181 -17.59 -10.02 -22.92
N ARG A 182 -16.49 -9.30 -22.68
CA ARG A 182 -15.72 -8.64 -23.75
C ARG A 182 -15.10 -9.63 -24.73
N ARG A 183 -14.53 -10.74 -24.24
CA ARG A 183 -13.97 -11.81 -25.09
C ARG A 183 -15.01 -12.58 -25.85
N ALA A 184 -16.23 -12.67 -25.34
CA ALA A 184 -17.36 -13.38 -25.97
C ALA A 184 -18.13 -12.54 -27.00
N LEU A 185 -17.64 -11.36 -27.35
CA LEU A 185 -18.24 -10.52 -28.39
C LEU A 185 -18.16 -11.20 -29.75
N VAL A 186 -19.31 -11.23 -30.47
CA VAL A 186 -19.46 -11.83 -31.79
C VAL A 186 -19.64 -10.70 -32.81
N GLN A 187 -18.73 -10.61 -33.77
CA GLN A 187 -18.81 -9.60 -34.85
C GLN A 187 -20.02 -9.84 -35.72
N LYS A 188 -20.68 -8.77 -36.17
CA LYS A 188 -21.69 -8.84 -37.23
C LYS A 188 -20.99 -9.29 -38.52
N THR A 189 -21.51 -10.36 -39.12
CA THR A 189 -21.09 -10.72 -40.47
C THR A 189 -21.64 -9.69 -41.46
N THR A 190 -20.74 -8.90 -42.05
CA THR A 190 -21.12 -8.14 -43.26
C THR A 190 -21.33 -9.13 -44.37
N VAL A 191 -22.62 -9.46 -44.65
CA VAL A 191 -22.96 -10.17 -45.89
C VAL A 191 -22.73 -9.19 -47.03
N ASP A 192 -21.57 -9.29 -47.65
CA ASP A 192 -21.33 -8.64 -48.94
C ASP A 192 -22.24 -9.33 -49.96
N VAL A 193 -23.36 -8.67 -50.31
CA VAL A 193 -24.27 -9.11 -51.39
C VAL A 193 -23.63 -8.64 -52.68
N GLY A 194 -22.54 -9.28 -53.04
CA GLY A 194 -21.90 -9.11 -54.33
C GLY A 194 -21.42 -10.47 -54.85
N GLY A 195 -22.22 -11.09 -55.73
CA GLY A 195 -22.06 -12.46 -56.20
C GLY A 195 -20.67 -12.77 -56.78
N ASN A 196 -20.15 -13.91 -56.45
CA ASN A 196 -19.78 -14.93 -57.41
C ASN A 196 -19.41 -16.26 -56.74
N GLN A 197 -19.89 -17.34 -57.34
CA GLN A 197 -19.64 -18.70 -56.95
C GLN A 197 -18.18 -19.12 -57.13
N ASN A 198 -17.81 -20.12 -56.34
CA ASN A 198 -16.68 -21.04 -56.48
C ASN A 198 -15.38 -20.65 -55.72
N ASN A 199 -15.15 -21.23 -54.56
CA ASN A 199 -14.19 -22.33 -54.48
C ASN A 199 -14.20 -23.04 -53.12
N ALA A 200 -14.07 -24.36 -53.19
CA ALA A 200 -14.00 -25.26 -52.08
C ALA A 200 -12.69 -25.12 -51.30
N GLY A 201 -12.77 -25.23 -49.97
CA GLY A 201 -11.75 -25.86 -49.17
C GLY A 201 -10.48 -25.06 -48.90
N GLN A 202 -10.40 -24.50 -47.70
CA GLN A 202 -9.20 -24.67 -46.89
C GLN A 202 -9.45 -24.30 -45.43
N ASN A 203 -9.43 -25.36 -44.65
CA ASN A 203 -9.32 -25.35 -43.21
C ASN A 203 -7.97 -24.68 -42.83
N THR A 204 -7.97 -23.52 -42.22
CA THR A 204 -6.78 -23.03 -41.56
C THR A 204 -7.12 -22.75 -40.10
N ASP A 205 -6.71 -23.71 -39.27
CA ASP A 205 -6.52 -23.55 -37.85
C ASP A 205 -5.67 -22.28 -37.59
N GLN A 206 -6.29 -21.16 -37.28
CA GLN A 206 -5.59 -20.08 -36.61
C GLN A 206 -5.68 -20.29 -35.09
N LYS A 207 -4.69 -21.02 -34.60
CA LYS A 207 -4.26 -21.02 -33.21
C LYS A 207 -4.21 -19.57 -32.72
N GLY A 208 -5.15 -19.21 -31.83
CA GLY A 208 -5.15 -17.94 -31.13
C GLY A 208 -3.81 -17.75 -30.42
N GLN A 209 -3.03 -16.78 -30.89
CA GLN A 209 -1.92 -16.26 -30.12
C GLN A 209 -2.51 -15.63 -28.86
N ALA A 210 -2.27 -16.28 -27.72
CA ALA A 210 -2.43 -15.67 -26.43
C ALA A 210 -1.52 -14.43 -26.37
N VAL A 211 -2.12 -13.26 -26.45
CA VAL A 211 -1.43 -12.03 -26.08
C VAL A 211 -1.19 -12.09 -24.59
N GLN A 212 0.03 -12.39 -24.25
CA GLN A 212 0.56 -12.34 -22.90
C GLN A 212 0.58 -10.88 -22.48
N THR A 213 -0.53 -10.35 -21.97
CA THR A 213 -0.55 -9.09 -21.24
C THR A 213 -0.06 -9.36 -19.82
N GLY A 214 1.25 -9.50 -19.70
CA GLY A 214 1.93 -9.33 -18.43
C GLY A 214 1.99 -7.85 -18.12
N ASP A 215 0.91 -7.28 -17.64
CA ASP A 215 0.95 -6.05 -16.89
C ASP A 215 0.83 -6.44 -15.42
N GLU A 216 1.99 -6.73 -14.83
CA GLU A 216 2.15 -6.66 -13.39
C GLU A 216 2.04 -5.17 -13.02
N GLY A 217 0.79 -4.70 -12.97
CA GLY A 217 0.46 -3.37 -12.48
C GLY A 217 1.21 -3.11 -11.20
N ASN A 218 1.99 -2.06 -11.23
CA ASN A 218 2.96 -1.62 -10.24
C ASN A 218 2.35 -1.61 -8.81
N LEU A 219 2.27 -2.78 -8.17
CA LEU A 219 1.82 -2.99 -6.79
C LEU A 219 2.85 -2.48 -5.77
N LEU A 220 4.07 -2.13 -6.23
CA LEU A 220 5.20 -1.71 -5.42
C LEU A 220 4.90 -0.54 -4.46
N PRO A 221 4.21 0.55 -4.83
CA PRO A 221 3.93 1.63 -3.88
C PRO A 221 2.90 1.23 -2.82
N ILE A 222 1.91 0.39 -3.17
CA ILE A 222 0.88 -0.08 -2.21
C ILE A 222 1.49 -1.09 -1.24
N VAL A 223 2.33 -2.00 -1.74
CA VAL A 223 3.04 -2.97 -0.91
C VAL A 223 4.03 -2.28 0.03
N LEU A 224 4.73 -1.22 -0.40
CA LEU A 224 5.66 -0.46 0.43
C LEU A 224 4.95 0.27 1.59
N VAL A 225 3.80 0.90 1.34
CA VAL A 225 2.99 1.53 2.40
C VAL A 225 2.40 0.47 3.34
N MET A 226 1.92 -0.66 2.79
CA MET A 226 1.41 -1.78 3.60
C MET A 226 2.52 -2.44 4.43
N VAL A 227 3.72 -2.61 3.89
CA VAL A 227 4.87 -3.17 4.61
C VAL A 227 5.33 -2.24 5.72
N ALA A 228 5.37 -0.92 5.49
CA ALA A 228 5.68 0.06 6.54
C ALA A 228 4.62 0.04 7.67
N CYS A 229 3.34 -0.02 7.33
CA CYS A 229 2.25 -0.16 8.29
C CYS A 229 2.32 -1.51 9.04
N ILE A 230 2.63 -2.62 8.35
CA ILE A 230 2.77 -3.96 8.96
C ILE A 230 3.96 -4.00 9.93
N ALA A 231 5.07 -3.35 9.62
CA ALA A 231 6.22 -3.27 10.53
C ALA A 231 5.87 -2.53 11.83
N ILE A 232 5.16 -1.41 11.74
CA ILE A 232 4.64 -0.65 12.90
C ILE A 232 3.63 -1.49 13.69
N ILE A 233 2.74 -2.19 13.01
CA ILE A 233 1.70 -3.07 13.57
C ILE A 233 2.32 -4.24 14.34
N THR A 234 3.35 -4.88 13.79
CA THR A 234 4.00 -6.03 14.42
C THR A 234 4.61 -5.66 15.76
N VAL A 235 5.20 -4.46 15.86
CA VAL A 235 5.76 -3.93 17.11
C VAL A 235 4.67 -3.67 18.15
N VAL A 236 3.53 -3.10 17.77
CA VAL A 236 2.39 -2.81 18.67
C VAL A 236 1.75 -4.11 19.19
N ILE A 237 1.53 -5.11 18.33
CA ILE A 237 0.92 -6.41 18.71
C ILE A 237 1.84 -7.18 19.65
N ILE A 238 3.15 -7.21 19.41
CA ILE A 238 4.11 -7.89 20.28
C ILE A 238 4.12 -7.26 21.68
N ARG A 239 3.95 -5.94 21.78
CA ARG A 239 3.87 -5.23 23.04
C ARG A 239 2.58 -5.52 23.84
N ARG A 240 1.42 -5.54 23.18
CA ARG A 240 0.13 -5.86 23.84
C ARG A 240 0.09 -7.29 24.38
N LYS A 241 0.80 -8.24 23.79
CA LYS A 241 0.91 -9.63 24.28
C LYS A 241 1.89 -9.80 25.45
N ARG A 242 2.73 -8.80 25.74
CA ARG A 242 3.70 -8.82 26.84
C ARG A 242 3.24 -8.04 28.09
N LYS A 243 2.08 -7.37 28.04
CA LYS A 243 1.35 -6.82 29.18
C LYS A 243 0.20 -7.75 29.56
#